data_c514bb23d6747123f54d5c307917e8f2
#
_entry.id   c514bb23d6747123f54d5c307917e8f2
#
_cell.length_a   1.000
_cell.length_b   1.000
_cell.length_c   1.000
_cell.angle_alpha   90.00
_cell.angle_beta   90.00
_cell.angle_gamma   90.00
#
_symmetry.space_group_name_H-M   'P 1'
#
loop_
_entity.id
_entity.type
_entity.pdbx_description
1 polymer ?
#
loop_
_entity_poly.entity_id
_entity_poly.type
_entity_poly.pdbx_seq_one_letter_code
_entity_poly.pdbx_strand_id
1 'polypeptide(L)'
;MMANIPNLVYLAPTTKEEYLAMLDWSVEQNSYPVAIKVPGGELISDGKTVTKDFGKLNTYEVIQKGSKIAVIGLGAFYSLGEKAAELIAEKTGVQPTLVNPYYITGLDEALLDDLKKDHEIVVTLEDGILDGGFGEKIARYYGASDMKVLNVGLKKEFLDRYDVQEVLEKNHLNAEQIAADVEAILK
;
A
#
# COMPACT_ATOMS: atom_id res chain seq x y z
N MET A 1 -12.97 9.10 3.32
CA MET A 1 -14.43 9.23 3.15
C MET A 1 -14.98 8.20 2.17
N MET A 2 -14.49 8.11 0.93
CA MET A 2 -14.98 7.12 -0.07
C MET A 2 -14.81 5.67 0.38
N ALA A 3 -13.70 5.33 1.02
CA ALA A 3 -13.42 3.97 1.49
C ALA A 3 -14.44 3.42 2.51
N ASN A 4 -15.35 4.25 3.04
CA ASN A 4 -16.38 3.86 4.00
C ASN A 4 -17.78 3.72 3.35
N ILE A 5 -17.89 3.86 2.03
CA ILE A 5 -19.15 3.65 1.31
C ILE A 5 -19.40 2.14 1.22
N PRO A 6 -20.54 1.63 1.70
CA PRO A 6 -20.86 0.22 1.60
C PRO A 6 -20.87 -0.28 0.15
N ASN A 7 -20.34 -1.47 -0.07
CA ASN A 7 -20.26 -2.15 -1.37
C ASN A 7 -19.42 -1.43 -2.45
N LEU A 8 -18.80 -0.27 -2.16
CA LEU A 8 -17.90 0.37 -3.09
C LEU A 8 -16.61 -0.45 -3.20
N VAL A 9 -16.24 -0.84 -4.40
CA VAL A 9 -14.90 -1.34 -4.72
C VAL A 9 -14.03 -0.14 -5.08
N TYR A 10 -13.00 0.13 -4.28
CA TYR A 10 -12.14 1.28 -4.49
C TYR A 10 -10.72 0.79 -4.75
N LEU A 11 -10.28 0.97 -5.99
CA LEU A 11 -9.01 0.46 -6.52
C LEU A 11 -7.94 1.56 -6.59
N ALA A 12 -6.68 1.16 -6.52
CA ALA A 12 -5.53 2.04 -6.67
C ALA A 12 -4.46 1.35 -7.53
N PRO A 13 -4.37 1.65 -8.83
CA PRO A 13 -3.36 1.10 -9.70
C PRO A 13 -1.98 1.65 -9.39
N THR A 14 -0.94 0.85 -9.60
CA THR A 14 0.47 1.24 -9.50
C THR A 14 1.05 1.62 -10.86
N THR A 15 0.50 1.06 -11.94
CA THR A 15 0.94 1.27 -13.33
C THR A 15 -0.22 1.64 -14.25
N LYS A 16 0.12 2.13 -15.44
CA LYS A 16 -0.85 2.41 -16.50
C LYS A 16 -1.59 1.14 -16.94
N GLU A 17 -0.89 0.03 -17.03
CA GLU A 17 -1.44 -1.27 -17.42
C GLU A 17 -2.47 -1.75 -16.40
N GLU A 18 -2.18 -1.63 -15.12
CA GLU A 18 -3.15 -1.93 -14.05
C GLU A 18 -4.37 -1.02 -14.12
N TYR A 19 -4.16 0.29 -14.36
CA TYR A 19 -5.28 1.24 -14.51
C TYR A 19 -6.22 0.83 -15.64
N LEU A 20 -5.67 0.50 -16.81
CA LEU A 20 -6.49 0.08 -17.96
C LEU A 20 -7.24 -1.22 -17.67
N ALA A 21 -6.57 -2.22 -17.06
CA ALA A 21 -7.21 -3.49 -16.70
C ALA A 21 -8.31 -3.30 -15.63
N MET A 22 -8.09 -2.42 -14.65
CA MET A 22 -9.12 -2.05 -13.65
C MET A 22 -10.31 -1.34 -14.31
N LEU A 23 -10.05 -0.45 -15.27
CA LEU A 23 -11.09 0.27 -16.00
C LEU A 23 -11.93 -0.70 -16.84
N ASP A 24 -11.29 -1.57 -17.61
CA ASP A 24 -11.97 -2.58 -18.43
C ASP A 24 -12.86 -3.47 -17.54
N TRP A 25 -12.30 -4.02 -16.46
CA TRP A 25 -13.08 -4.81 -15.50
C TRP A 25 -14.25 -4.00 -14.91
N SER A 26 -14.05 -2.73 -14.57
CA SER A 26 -15.09 -1.90 -13.96
C SER A 26 -16.28 -1.64 -14.87
N VAL A 27 -16.06 -1.61 -16.18
CA VAL A 27 -17.11 -1.40 -17.20
C VAL A 27 -17.83 -2.70 -17.56
N GLU A 28 -17.15 -3.84 -17.53
CA GLU A 28 -17.69 -5.14 -17.89
C GLU A 28 -18.57 -5.75 -16.77
N GLN A 29 -18.32 -5.42 -15.50
CA GLN A 29 -19.10 -5.93 -14.38
C GLN A 29 -20.26 -4.97 -14.02
N ASN A 30 -21.32 -5.49 -13.40
CA ASN A 30 -22.50 -4.72 -12.95
C ASN A 30 -22.89 -4.99 -11.50
N SER A 31 -22.02 -5.66 -10.74
CA SER A 31 -22.32 -6.11 -9.37
C SER A 31 -21.97 -5.07 -8.30
N TYR A 32 -21.01 -4.19 -8.59
CA TYR A 32 -20.45 -3.25 -7.62
C TYR A 32 -20.27 -1.85 -8.21
N PRO A 33 -20.54 -0.79 -7.44
CA PRO A 33 -20.01 0.53 -7.77
C PRO A 33 -18.49 0.51 -7.63
N VAL A 34 -17.77 1.04 -8.61
CA VAL A 34 -16.30 1.05 -8.65
C VAL A 34 -15.79 2.48 -8.66
N ALA A 35 -14.75 2.74 -7.88
CA ALA A 35 -13.93 3.93 -7.96
C ALA A 35 -12.46 3.51 -8.18
N ILE A 36 -11.74 4.28 -8.99
CA ILE A 36 -10.31 4.06 -9.24
C ILE A 36 -9.58 5.33 -8.84
N LYS A 37 -8.65 5.23 -7.88
CA LYS A 37 -7.78 6.34 -7.46
C LYS A 37 -6.57 6.38 -8.37
N VAL A 38 -6.42 7.45 -9.12
CA VAL A 38 -5.24 7.70 -9.95
C VAL A 38 -4.43 8.86 -9.37
N PRO A 39 -3.10 8.89 -9.54
CA PRO A 39 -2.29 10.04 -9.14
C PRO A 39 -2.66 11.28 -9.96
N GLY A 40 -2.40 12.46 -9.41
CA GLY A 40 -2.59 13.74 -10.12
C GLY A 40 -1.56 14.00 -11.23
N GLY A 41 -0.49 13.21 -11.28
CA GLY A 41 0.53 13.21 -12.31
C GLY A 41 0.37 12.08 -13.32
N GLU A 42 1.48 11.63 -13.89
CA GLU A 42 1.49 10.55 -14.88
C GLU A 42 1.50 9.17 -14.19
N LEU A 43 0.76 8.21 -14.78
CA LEU A 43 0.91 6.80 -14.48
C LEU A 43 2.10 6.24 -15.25
N ILE A 44 3.01 5.60 -14.56
CA ILE A 44 4.18 4.96 -15.16
C ILE A 44 3.73 3.68 -15.85
N SER A 45 4.20 3.48 -17.09
CA SER A 45 4.01 2.22 -17.81
C SER A 45 5.20 1.31 -17.52
N ASP A 46 4.94 0.06 -17.16
CA ASP A 46 5.97 -0.98 -16.98
C ASP A 46 5.94 -2.01 -18.13
N GLY A 47 4.99 -1.88 -19.07
CA GLY A 47 4.84 -2.72 -20.24
C GLY A 47 4.42 -4.16 -19.96
N LYS A 48 4.06 -4.49 -18.71
CA LYS A 48 3.68 -5.84 -18.33
C LYS A 48 2.20 -6.11 -18.61
N THR A 49 1.90 -7.35 -18.92
CA THR A 49 0.50 -7.80 -19.02
C THR A 49 -0.08 -8.03 -17.63
N VAL A 50 -1.21 -7.41 -17.34
CA VAL A 50 -1.94 -7.62 -16.09
C VAL A 50 -2.78 -8.89 -16.21
N THR A 51 -2.51 -9.86 -15.34
CA THR A 51 -3.25 -11.14 -15.28
C THR A 51 -4.18 -11.23 -14.09
N LYS A 52 -4.24 -10.16 -13.28
CA LYS A 52 -5.06 -10.08 -12.08
C LYS A 52 -6.55 -10.16 -12.38
N ASP A 53 -7.24 -11.06 -11.71
CA ASP A 53 -8.70 -11.12 -11.70
C ASP A 53 -9.24 -10.17 -10.61
N PHE A 54 -9.69 -8.99 -11.02
CA PHE A 54 -10.26 -7.99 -10.09
C PHE A 54 -11.63 -8.39 -9.55
N GLY A 55 -12.29 -9.40 -10.11
CA GLY A 55 -13.51 -9.98 -9.57
C GLY A 55 -13.30 -10.77 -8.28
N LYS A 56 -12.06 -11.21 -8.01
CA LYS A 56 -11.65 -11.76 -6.71
C LYS A 56 -11.33 -10.62 -5.76
N LEU A 57 -12.39 -10.01 -5.22
CA LEU A 57 -12.27 -8.80 -4.40
C LEU A 57 -11.30 -8.97 -3.22
N ASN A 58 -10.61 -7.87 -2.89
CA ASN A 58 -9.73 -7.74 -1.73
C ASN A 58 -8.58 -8.76 -1.68
N THR A 59 -8.21 -9.36 -2.81
CA THR A 59 -7.03 -10.23 -2.89
C THR A 59 -5.81 -9.41 -3.26
N TYR A 60 -4.75 -9.51 -2.46
CA TYR A 60 -3.47 -8.82 -2.68
C TYR A 60 -2.52 -9.70 -3.49
N GLU A 61 -1.46 -9.12 -4.00
CA GLU A 61 -0.42 -9.85 -4.72
C GLU A 61 0.92 -9.68 -4.02
N VAL A 62 1.57 -10.82 -3.73
CA VAL A 62 2.94 -10.84 -3.23
C VAL A 62 3.87 -10.79 -4.43
N ILE A 63 4.47 -9.62 -4.65
CA ILE A 63 5.39 -9.38 -5.76
C ILE A 63 6.76 -9.99 -5.47
N GLN A 64 7.18 -9.90 -4.21
CA GLN A 64 8.44 -10.47 -3.73
C GLN A 64 8.24 -11.10 -2.36
N LYS A 65 8.66 -12.34 -2.21
CA LYS A 65 8.65 -13.00 -0.92
C LYS A 65 9.92 -12.68 -0.13
N GLY A 66 9.74 -12.45 1.15
CA GLY A 66 10.79 -12.25 2.14
C GLY A 66 10.35 -12.82 3.48
N SER A 67 10.87 -12.28 4.57
CA SER A 67 10.53 -12.66 5.94
C SER A 67 10.70 -11.50 6.90
N LYS A 68 10.14 -11.61 8.10
CA LYS A 68 10.18 -10.66 9.21
C LYS A 68 9.54 -9.30 8.95
N ILE A 69 9.65 -8.76 7.74
CA ILE A 69 9.14 -7.43 7.37
C ILE A 69 8.29 -7.57 6.12
N ALA A 70 7.06 -7.07 6.15
CA ALA A 70 6.22 -6.93 4.96
C ALA A 70 6.03 -5.45 4.64
N VAL A 71 6.23 -5.07 3.38
CA VAL A 71 5.99 -3.73 2.85
C VAL A 71 4.78 -3.81 1.92
N ILE A 72 3.72 -3.09 2.26
CA ILE A 72 2.46 -3.04 1.49
C ILE A 72 2.33 -1.64 0.91
N GLY A 73 2.67 -1.50 -0.37
CA GLY A 73 2.64 -0.22 -1.08
C GLY A 73 1.35 -0.03 -1.88
N LEU A 74 0.53 0.97 -1.53
CA LEU A 74 -0.75 1.22 -2.17
C LEU A 74 -0.65 2.24 -3.31
N GLY A 75 -1.07 1.84 -4.52
CA GLY A 75 -1.23 2.72 -5.67
C GLY A 75 0.06 3.49 -6.00
N ALA A 76 -0.01 4.83 -6.10
CA ALA A 76 1.14 5.67 -6.47
C ALA A 76 2.36 5.51 -5.53
N PHE A 77 2.14 5.10 -4.28
CA PHE A 77 3.23 4.89 -3.31
C PHE A 77 3.82 3.47 -3.32
N TYR A 78 3.37 2.62 -4.24
CA TYR A 78 3.98 1.31 -4.42
C TYR A 78 5.47 1.42 -4.80
N SER A 79 5.83 2.30 -5.72
CA SER A 79 7.22 2.50 -6.13
C SER A 79 8.12 3.04 -5.00
N LEU A 80 7.56 3.84 -4.08
CA LEU A 80 8.26 4.24 -2.86
C LEU A 80 8.44 3.03 -1.92
N GLY A 81 7.43 2.17 -1.81
CA GLY A 81 7.51 0.93 -1.04
C GLY A 81 8.56 -0.04 -1.58
N GLU A 82 8.68 -0.17 -2.89
CA GLU A 82 9.70 -0.98 -3.55
C GLU A 82 11.11 -0.49 -3.21
N LYS A 83 11.38 0.81 -3.37
CA LYS A 83 12.67 1.42 -2.98
C LYS A 83 12.96 1.29 -1.48
N ALA A 84 11.94 1.47 -0.64
CA ALA A 84 12.11 1.29 0.80
C ALA A 84 12.46 -0.17 1.15
N ALA A 85 11.83 -1.16 0.49
CA ALA A 85 12.13 -2.57 0.69
C ALA A 85 13.58 -2.92 0.30
N GLU A 86 14.10 -2.35 -0.79
CA GLU A 86 15.51 -2.49 -1.19
C GLU A 86 16.45 -1.94 -0.11
N LEU A 87 16.21 -0.72 0.35
CA LEU A 87 17.04 -0.09 1.40
C LEU A 87 16.93 -0.79 2.75
N ILE A 88 15.76 -1.32 3.11
CA ILE A 88 15.59 -2.15 4.30
C ILE A 88 16.45 -3.40 4.19
N ALA A 89 16.44 -4.09 3.04
CA ALA A 89 17.27 -5.26 2.82
C ALA A 89 18.77 -4.95 2.94
N GLU A 90 19.23 -3.84 2.37
CA GLU A 90 20.61 -3.39 2.46
C GLU A 90 21.05 -3.09 3.90
N LYS A 91 20.20 -2.38 4.67
CA LYS A 91 20.53 -1.95 6.03
C LYS A 91 20.41 -3.07 7.07
N THR A 92 19.44 -3.96 6.91
CA THR A 92 19.13 -4.97 7.92
C THR A 92 19.63 -6.38 7.58
N GLY A 93 19.97 -6.63 6.32
CA GLY A 93 20.27 -7.96 5.80
C GLY A 93 19.03 -8.87 5.70
N VAL A 94 17.83 -8.33 5.93
CA VAL A 94 16.55 -9.06 5.85
C VAL A 94 15.81 -8.63 4.59
N GLN A 95 15.50 -9.58 3.71
CA GLN A 95 14.69 -9.32 2.53
C GLN A 95 13.22 -9.16 2.94
N PRO A 96 12.58 -7.98 2.74
CA PRO A 96 11.17 -7.81 3.01
C PRO A 96 10.28 -8.54 2.00
N THR A 97 9.08 -8.92 2.44
CA THR A 97 7.99 -9.27 1.53
C THR A 97 7.40 -7.97 0.97
N LEU A 98 7.31 -7.86 -0.37
CA LEU A 98 6.68 -6.72 -1.05
C LEU A 98 5.30 -7.12 -1.58
N VAL A 99 4.29 -6.32 -1.24
CA VAL A 99 2.88 -6.61 -1.55
C VAL A 99 2.24 -5.45 -2.28
N ASN A 100 1.53 -5.74 -3.38
CA ASN A 100 0.61 -4.82 -4.03
C ASN A 100 -0.83 -5.15 -3.61
N PRO A 101 -1.50 -4.29 -2.84
CA PRO A 101 -2.85 -4.57 -2.34
C PRO A 101 -3.95 -4.30 -3.37
N TYR A 102 -3.73 -3.47 -4.40
CA TYR A 102 -4.71 -3.03 -5.39
C TYR A 102 -5.95 -2.33 -4.84
N TYR A 103 -6.46 -2.74 -3.68
CA TYR A 103 -7.73 -2.29 -3.10
C TYR A 103 -7.51 -1.37 -1.91
N ILE A 104 -8.20 -0.22 -1.94
CA ILE A 104 -8.28 0.69 -0.78
C ILE A 104 -9.36 0.21 0.19
N THR A 105 -10.44 -0.40 -0.35
CA THR A 105 -11.53 -1.00 0.43
C THR A 105 -11.27 -2.47 0.67
N GLY A 106 -11.60 -2.94 1.87
CA GLY A 106 -11.42 -4.35 2.25
C GLY A 106 -9.97 -4.72 2.60
N LEU A 107 -9.80 -5.95 3.03
CA LEU A 107 -8.51 -6.53 3.43
C LEU A 107 -8.41 -7.95 2.87
N ASP A 108 -7.21 -8.37 2.49
CA ASP A 108 -6.88 -9.78 2.25
C ASP A 108 -6.52 -10.44 3.58
N GLU A 109 -7.55 -10.84 4.33
CA GLU A 109 -7.37 -11.44 5.65
C GLU A 109 -6.53 -12.73 5.57
N ALA A 110 -6.64 -13.49 4.48
CA ALA A 110 -5.87 -14.72 4.29
C ALA A 110 -4.37 -14.44 4.17
N LEU A 111 -3.98 -13.44 3.38
CA LEU A 111 -2.59 -13.02 3.28
C LEU A 111 -2.10 -12.40 4.60
N LEU A 112 -2.92 -11.54 5.23
CA LEU A 112 -2.55 -10.91 6.49
C LEU A 112 -2.36 -11.93 7.63
N ASP A 113 -3.14 -13.01 7.64
CA ASP A 113 -2.94 -14.14 8.56
C ASP A 113 -1.68 -14.94 8.22
N ASP A 114 -1.39 -15.11 6.94
CA ASP A 114 -0.18 -15.83 6.51
C ASP A 114 1.09 -15.08 6.93
N LEU A 115 1.10 -13.75 6.83
CA LEU A 115 2.20 -12.91 7.29
C LEU A 115 2.51 -13.06 8.78
N LYS A 116 1.52 -13.36 9.64
CA LYS A 116 1.74 -13.58 11.08
C LYS A 116 2.68 -14.76 11.39
N LYS A 117 2.90 -15.67 10.43
CA LYS A 117 3.69 -16.89 10.66
C LYS A 117 5.19 -16.64 10.73
N ASP A 118 5.68 -15.66 9.98
CA ASP A 118 7.11 -15.40 9.80
C ASP A 118 7.48 -13.92 9.69
N HIS A 119 6.52 -13.00 9.93
CA HIS A 119 6.75 -11.56 9.94
C HIS A 119 6.49 -10.96 11.34
N GLU A 120 7.22 -9.92 11.66
CA GLU A 120 7.14 -9.18 12.93
C GLU A 120 6.67 -7.73 12.70
N ILE A 121 6.89 -7.21 11.49
CA ILE A 121 6.60 -5.82 11.11
C ILE A 121 5.84 -5.80 9.79
N VAL A 122 4.77 -5.00 9.75
CA VAL A 122 4.08 -4.61 8.52
C VAL A 122 4.22 -3.10 8.34
N VAL A 123 4.75 -2.69 7.21
CA VAL A 123 4.84 -1.29 6.78
C VAL A 123 3.79 -1.05 5.72
N THR A 124 2.89 -0.10 5.92
CA THR A 124 1.92 0.31 4.91
C THR A 124 2.27 1.68 4.35
N LEU A 125 2.20 1.84 3.04
CA LEU A 125 2.42 3.12 2.38
C LEU A 125 1.16 3.50 1.60
N GLU A 126 0.63 4.69 1.87
CA GLU A 126 -0.53 5.23 1.17
C GLU A 126 -0.36 6.70 0.80
N ASP A 127 -0.76 7.05 -0.43
CA ASP A 127 -0.91 8.44 -0.87
C ASP A 127 -2.21 9.01 -0.31
N GLY A 128 -2.18 9.40 0.95
CA GLY A 128 -3.35 9.90 1.65
C GLY A 128 -3.08 10.22 3.12
N ILE A 129 -4.11 10.79 3.75
CA ILE A 129 -4.11 11.04 5.19
C ILE A 129 -4.30 9.72 5.92
N LEU A 130 -3.47 9.49 6.95
CA LEU A 130 -3.48 8.25 7.75
C LEU A 130 -4.82 8.02 8.47
N ASP A 131 -5.42 9.09 9.02
CA ASP A 131 -6.71 8.99 9.72
C ASP A 131 -7.83 8.48 8.80
N GLY A 132 -8.37 7.31 9.09
CA GLY A 132 -9.37 6.63 8.28
C GLY A 132 -8.82 6.05 6.97
N GLY A 133 -7.49 5.97 6.83
CA GLY A 133 -6.78 5.47 5.67
C GLY A 133 -6.70 3.95 5.57
N PHE A 134 -5.94 3.51 4.59
CA PHE A 134 -5.69 2.09 4.34
C PHE A 134 -4.85 1.46 5.45
N GLY A 135 -3.77 2.13 5.87
CA GLY A 135 -2.86 1.66 6.91
C GLY A 135 -3.54 1.49 8.26
N GLU A 136 -4.49 2.39 8.62
CA GLU A 136 -5.25 2.29 9.85
C GLU A 136 -6.12 1.01 9.89
N LYS A 137 -6.65 0.55 8.75
CA LYS A 137 -7.39 -0.72 8.67
C LYS A 137 -6.48 -1.92 8.92
N ILE A 138 -5.27 -1.90 8.37
CA ILE A 138 -4.25 -2.93 8.60
C ILE A 138 -3.84 -2.94 10.09
N ALA A 139 -3.58 -1.76 10.67
CA ALA A 139 -3.24 -1.65 12.09
C ALA A 139 -4.37 -2.18 12.99
N ARG A 140 -5.63 -1.87 12.68
CA ARG A 140 -6.78 -2.41 13.38
C ARG A 140 -6.88 -3.93 13.27
N TYR A 141 -6.59 -4.51 12.10
CA TYR A 141 -6.59 -5.96 11.89
C TYR A 141 -5.57 -6.66 12.80
N TYR A 142 -4.38 -6.08 12.93
CA TYR A 142 -3.32 -6.64 13.76
C TYR A 142 -3.39 -6.24 15.24
N GLY A 143 -4.33 -5.36 15.63
CA GLY A 143 -4.38 -4.76 16.96
C GLY A 143 -4.47 -5.72 18.16
N ALA A 144 -4.86 -6.98 17.94
CA ALA A 144 -4.89 -8.02 18.96
C ALA A 144 -3.74 -9.06 18.78
N SER A 145 -2.71 -8.74 17.99
CA SER A 145 -1.55 -9.59 17.72
C SER A 145 -0.25 -8.90 18.12
N ASP A 146 0.86 -9.64 18.09
CA ASP A 146 2.20 -9.10 18.34
C ASP A 146 2.80 -8.40 17.11
N MET A 147 2.08 -8.33 16.00
CA MET A 147 2.53 -7.68 14.78
C MET A 147 2.68 -6.16 15.00
N LYS A 148 3.86 -5.64 14.77
CA LYS A 148 4.12 -4.20 14.76
C LYS A 148 3.68 -3.63 13.41
N VAL A 149 2.91 -2.53 13.42
CA VAL A 149 2.45 -1.88 12.19
C VAL A 149 2.98 -0.46 12.13
N LEU A 150 3.73 -0.15 11.07
CA LEU A 150 4.20 1.18 10.73
C LEU A 150 3.38 1.72 9.56
N ASN A 151 2.53 2.72 9.81
CA ASN A 151 1.76 3.37 8.77
C ASN A 151 2.49 4.62 8.27
N VAL A 152 2.75 4.65 6.97
CA VAL A 152 3.44 5.74 6.26
C VAL A 152 2.45 6.44 5.33
N GLY A 153 2.21 7.71 5.59
CA GLY A 153 1.24 8.56 4.87
C GLY A 153 1.24 9.97 5.44
N LEU A 154 0.31 10.80 4.96
CA LEU A 154 0.21 12.20 5.38
C LEU A 154 -0.48 12.33 6.74
N LYS A 155 -0.01 13.28 7.54
CA LYS A 155 -0.73 13.74 8.73
C LYS A 155 -2.01 14.49 8.33
N LYS A 156 -3.00 14.45 9.22
CA LYS A 156 -4.27 15.17 9.04
C LYS A 156 -4.11 16.66 9.30
N GLU A 157 -3.65 17.37 8.29
CA GLU A 157 -3.50 18.82 8.33
C GLU A 157 -3.92 19.44 6.98
N PHE A 158 -4.30 20.73 7.01
CA PHE A 158 -4.54 21.48 5.78
C PHE A 158 -3.20 21.95 5.21
N LEU A 159 -2.90 21.53 3.99
CA LEU A 159 -1.71 21.97 3.27
C LEU A 159 -2.12 23.14 2.35
N ASP A 160 -1.64 24.36 2.65
CA ASP A 160 -1.81 25.53 1.81
C ASP A 160 -0.43 26.05 1.36
N ARG A 161 -0.24 26.23 0.06
CA ARG A 161 1.00 26.76 -0.56
C ARG A 161 2.27 26.03 -0.09
N TYR A 162 2.25 24.71 -0.15
CA TYR A 162 3.33 23.87 0.34
C TYR A 162 4.34 23.54 -0.76
N ASP A 163 5.57 23.30 -0.34
CA ASP A 163 6.57 22.59 -1.13
C ASP A 163 6.37 21.08 -0.96
N VAL A 164 6.30 20.35 -2.09
CA VAL A 164 6.04 18.91 -2.08
C VAL A 164 7.15 18.14 -1.37
N GLN A 165 8.41 18.53 -1.58
CA GLN A 165 9.56 17.85 -0.98
C GLN A 165 9.57 18.03 0.54
N GLU A 166 9.31 19.24 1.03
CA GLU A 166 9.20 19.51 2.47
C GLU A 166 8.08 18.68 3.12
N VAL A 167 6.92 18.54 2.44
CA VAL A 167 5.82 17.71 2.95
C VAL A 167 6.21 16.24 3.00
N LEU A 168 6.86 15.72 1.96
CA LEU A 168 7.32 14.34 1.94
C LEU A 168 8.33 14.06 3.05
N GLU A 169 9.33 14.92 3.21
CA GLU A 169 10.36 14.80 4.27
C GLU A 169 9.76 14.87 5.68
N LYS A 170 8.86 15.84 5.92
CA LYS A 170 8.18 16.03 7.21
C LYS A 170 7.32 14.84 7.62
N ASN A 171 6.79 14.10 6.65
CA ASN A 171 5.94 12.93 6.89
C ASN A 171 6.68 11.59 6.74
N HIS A 172 8.01 11.60 6.64
CA HIS A 172 8.83 10.40 6.41
C HIS A 172 8.43 9.62 5.14
N LEU A 173 8.04 10.37 4.10
CA LEU A 173 7.60 9.82 2.81
C LEU A 173 8.77 9.74 1.80
N ASN A 174 9.93 9.27 2.27
CA ASN A 174 11.06 8.90 1.42
C ASN A 174 11.65 7.56 1.89
N ALA A 175 12.32 6.87 0.99
CA ALA A 175 12.76 5.49 1.22
C ALA A 175 13.81 5.36 2.33
N GLU A 176 14.69 6.35 2.46
CA GLU A 176 15.75 6.39 3.47
C GLU A 176 15.19 6.53 4.89
N GLN A 177 14.20 7.41 5.07
CA GLN A 177 13.54 7.61 6.37
C GLN A 177 12.71 6.39 6.75
N ILE A 178 11.95 5.82 5.80
CA ILE A 178 11.17 4.60 6.02
C ILE A 178 12.09 3.44 6.45
N ALA A 179 13.21 3.26 5.76
CA ALA A 179 14.15 2.21 6.12
C ALA A 179 14.80 2.43 7.51
N ALA A 180 15.06 3.69 7.88
CA ALA A 180 15.57 4.03 9.20
C ALA A 180 14.52 3.79 10.31
N ASP A 181 13.25 4.14 10.07
CA ASP A 181 12.16 3.90 11.00
C ASP A 181 11.95 2.38 11.23
N VAL A 182 12.02 1.57 10.18
CA VAL A 182 11.93 0.11 10.29
C VAL A 182 13.13 -0.46 11.06
N GLU A 183 14.35 0.00 10.78
CA GLU A 183 15.53 -0.41 11.54
C GLU A 183 15.42 -0.08 13.04
N ALA A 184 14.83 1.08 13.38
CA ALA A 184 14.61 1.46 14.77
C ALA A 184 13.58 0.56 15.49
N ILE A 185 12.57 0.04 14.75
CA ILE A 185 11.56 -0.87 15.31
C ILE A 185 12.12 -2.29 15.53
N LEU A 186 13.11 -2.71 14.74
CA LEU A 186 13.75 -4.03 14.84
C LEU A 186 14.70 -4.14 16.05
N LYS A 187 15.22 -3.03 16.54
CA LYS A 187 16.10 -2.96 17.74
C LYS A 187 15.30 -3.04 19.03
#